data_40d4e749db9abd7acc0c47f7f88dc92d
#
_entry.id   40d4e749db9abd7acc0c47f7f88dc92d
#
_cell.length_a   1.000
_cell.length_b   1.000
_cell.length_c   1.000
_cell.angle_alpha   90.00
_cell.angle_beta   90.00
_cell.angle_gamma   90.00
#
_symmetry.space_group_name_H-M   'P 1'
#
loop_
_entity.id
_entity.type
_entity.pdbx_description
1 polymer ?
#
loop_
_entity_poly.entity_id
_entity_poly.type
_entity_poly.pdbx_seq_one_letter_code
_entity_poly.pdbx_strand_id
1 'polypeptide(L)'
;MGPPIAAAAQAAREALAPRGKLRVGAFPGSPLSMVRDRGTGEMHGLCIDLGKELAKRLDVPFEQVSYQRIAEVLAGMKAGDVDFTVSNATPARAADVSFSQTLISLELGYLVPAASPIASLPDVDKPGLRVGVTQGSTSQGTIPKLLRNATVVPAQNAARAIEMFERRELDLFATNKPTLFEMSDQMPGARVLEGRWGVENIAVAIPRGREAAMEYLRRFVEEVQTSGLLTQAVERAGLRGVVQAQ
;
A
#
# COMPACT_ATOMS: atom_id res chain seq x y z
N MET A 1 -24.95 -26.61 5.48
CA MET A 1 -24.72 -26.70 4.02
C MET A 1 -24.61 -25.28 3.50
N GLY A 2 -23.43 -24.84 3.06
CA GLY A 2 -23.24 -23.48 2.50
C GLY A 2 -23.97 -23.33 1.16
N PRO A 3 -24.24 -22.09 0.71
CA PRO A 3 -24.86 -21.86 -0.59
C PRO A 3 -24.01 -22.49 -1.70
N PRO A 4 -24.63 -22.93 -2.82
CA PRO A 4 -23.88 -23.47 -3.94
C PRO A 4 -22.88 -22.43 -4.45
N ILE A 5 -21.71 -22.86 -4.90
CA ILE A 5 -20.57 -22.01 -5.32
C ILE A 5 -21.00 -20.88 -6.26
N ALA A 6 -21.92 -21.16 -7.16
CA ALA A 6 -22.50 -20.17 -8.08
C ALA A 6 -23.28 -19.04 -7.37
N ALA A 7 -24.03 -19.37 -6.33
CA ALA A 7 -24.79 -18.37 -5.55
C ALA A 7 -23.86 -17.49 -4.70
N ALA A 8 -22.78 -18.06 -4.15
CA ALA A 8 -21.78 -17.31 -3.43
C ALA A 8 -21.00 -16.35 -4.35
N ALA A 9 -20.68 -16.77 -5.56
CA ALA A 9 -20.03 -15.92 -6.57
C ALA A 9 -20.96 -14.76 -7.02
N GLN A 10 -22.25 -15.04 -7.21
CA GLN A 10 -23.23 -14.00 -7.57
C GLN A 10 -23.39 -12.97 -6.46
N ALA A 11 -23.53 -13.39 -5.19
CA ALA A 11 -23.62 -12.49 -4.05
C ALA A 11 -22.34 -11.63 -3.89
N ALA A 12 -21.17 -12.22 -4.11
CA ALA A 12 -19.90 -11.51 -4.10
C ALA A 12 -19.82 -10.47 -5.24
N ARG A 13 -20.25 -10.82 -6.44
CA ARG A 13 -20.32 -9.91 -7.58
C ARG A 13 -21.20 -8.69 -7.29
N GLU A 14 -22.40 -8.91 -6.76
CA GLU A 14 -23.32 -7.83 -6.40
C GLU A 14 -22.76 -6.93 -5.30
N ALA A 15 -22.09 -7.52 -4.30
CA ALA A 15 -21.50 -6.78 -3.20
C ALA A 15 -20.22 -6.02 -3.61
N LEU A 16 -19.32 -6.62 -4.40
CA LEU A 16 -18.03 -6.04 -4.77
C LEU A 16 -18.09 -5.16 -6.03
N ALA A 17 -19.05 -5.41 -6.92
CA ALA A 17 -19.22 -4.65 -8.16
C ALA A 17 -20.65 -4.12 -8.32
N PRO A 18 -21.17 -3.32 -7.36
CA PRO A 18 -22.58 -2.91 -7.35
C PRO A 18 -22.97 -2.01 -8.52
N ARG A 19 -21.99 -1.46 -9.22
CA ARG A 19 -22.20 -0.66 -10.46
C ARG A 19 -21.85 -1.44 -11.73
N GLY A 20 -21.81 -2.79 -11.66
CA GLY A 20 -21.49 -3.66 -12.80
C GLY A 20 -20.02 -3.68 -13.21
N LYS A 21 -19.13 -3.08 -12.44
CA LYS A 21 -17.67 -3.06 -12.62
C LYS A 21 -16.97 -2.99 -11.26
N LEU A 22 -15.74 -3.52 -11.18
CA LEU A 22 -14.90 -3.43 -9.99
C LEU A 22 -14.03 -2.17 -10.07
N ARG A 23 -14.30 -1.17 -9.22
CA ARG A 23 -13.55 0.08 -9.16
C ARG A 23 -12.44 -0.05 -8.15
N VAL A 24 -11.20 -0.11 -8.66
CA VAL A 24 -9.97 -0.33 -7.89
C VAL A 24 -9.30 1.00 -7.62
N GLY A 25 -9.25 1.40 -6.35
CA GLY A 25 -8.58 2.61 -5.92
C GLY A 25 -7.08 2.42 -5.80
N ALA A 26 -6.30 3.26 -6.49
CA ALA A 26 -4.85 3.21 -6.49
C ALA A 26 -4.23 4.62 -6.50
N PHE A 27 -2.96 4.71 -6.09
CA PHE A 27 -2.18 5.94 -6.09
C PHE A 27 -0.74 5.67 -6.54
N PRO A 28 -0.07 6.64 -7.21
CA PRO A 28 1.26 6.45 -7.75
C PRO A 28 2.37 6.49 -6.69
N GLY A 29 3.54 5.98 -7.04
CA GLY A 29 4.76 6.05 -6.24
C GLY A 29 4.91 4.95 -5.20
N SER A 30 4.08 3.92 -5.24
CA SER A 30 4.21 2.73 -4.41
C SER A 30 3.97 1.46 -5.22
N PRO A 31 4.94 0.53 -5.27
CA PRO A 31 4.75 -0.78 -5.92
C PRO A 31 3.61 -1.61 -5.32
N LEU A 32 3.25 -1.34 -4.06
CA LEU A 32 2.07 -1.92 -3.42
C LEU A 32 0.77 -1.45 -4.10
N SER A 33 0.72 -0.21 -4.53
CA SER A 33 -0.45 0.40 -5.16
C SER A 33 -0.30 0.47 -6.67
N MET A 34 0.48 1.44 -7.16
CA MET A 34 0.65 1.69 -8.58
C MET A 34 2.00 2.35 -8.88
N VAL A 35 2.74 1.79 -9.82
CA VAL A 35 3.95 2.38 -10.40
C VAL A 35 3.88 2.29 -11.92
N ARG A 36 4.65 3.14 -12.61
CA ARG A 36 4.78 3.11 -14.05
C ARG A 36 5.99 2.27 -14.45
N ASP A 37 5.80 1.27 -15.28
CA ASP A 37 6.91 0.55 -15.92
C ASP A 37 7.75 1.51 -16.75
N ARG A 38 9.06 1.52 -16.53
CA ARG A 38 9.99 2.46 -17.19
C ARG A 38 10.25 2.13 -18.66
N GLY A 39 10.03 0.88 -19.05
CA GLY A 39 10.24 0.40 -20.42
C GLY A 39 9.00 0.53 -21.28
N THR A 40 7.85 0.07 -20.76
CA THR A 40 6.57 0.02 -21.49
C THR A 40 5.68 1.23 -21.23
N GLY A 41 5.87 1.95 -20.11
CA GLY A 41 4.99 3.02 -19.66
C GLY A 41 3.66 2.53 -19.06
N GLU A 42 3.44 1.22 -18.98
CA GLU A 42 2.24 0.62 -18.44
C GLU A 42 2.17 0.82 -16.92
N MET A 43 0.96 1.01 -16.41
CA MET A 43 0.71 1.08 -14.96
C MET A 43 0.53 -0.32 -14.40
N HIS A 44 1.32 -0.67 -13.39
CA HIS A 44 1.27 -1.94 -12.70
C HIS A 44 1.45 -1.74 -11.19
N GLY A 45 1.26 -2.77 -10.41
CA GLY A 45 1.41 -2.78 -8.95
C GLY A 45 0.54 -3.85 -8.33
N LEU A 46 0.86 -4.24 -7.10
CA LEU A 46 0.13 -5.33 -6.44
C LEU A 46 -1.39 -5.09 -6.41
N CYS A 47 -1.82 -3.88 -6.05
CA CYS A 47 -3.23 -3.52 -6.00
C CYS A 47 -3.91 -3.63 -7.37
N ILE A 48 -3.25 -3.14 -8.43
CA ILE A 48 -3.76 -3.19 -9.79
C ILE A 48 -3.87 -4.65 -10.27
N ASP A 49 -2.84 -5.45 -10.06
CA ASP A 49 -2.79 -6.83 -10.52
C ASP A 49 -3.84 -7.71 -9.81
N LEU A 50 -3.98 -7.57 -8.49
CA LEU A 50 -5.00 -8.28 -7.73
C LEU A 50 -6.42 -7.80 -8.05
N GLY A 51 -6.59 -6.51 -8.28
CA GLY A 51 -7.87 -5.94 -8.71
C GLY A 51 -8.31 -6.47 -10.08
N LYS A 52 -7.40 -6.55 -11.05
CA LYS A 52 -7.64 -7.17 -12.36
C LYS A 52 -8.01 -8.66 -12.23
N GLU A 53 -7.29 -9.41 -11.40
CA GLU A 53 -7.58 -10.83 -11.16
C GLU A 53 -8.95 -11.01 -10.48
N LEU A 54 -9.28 -10.22 -9.48
CA LEU A 54 -10.59 -10.27 -8.83
C LEU A 54 -11.72 -9.92 -9.80
N ALA A 55 -11.56 -8.86 -10.60
CA ALA A 55 -12.56 -8.47 -11.61
C ALA A 55 -12.80 -9.60 -12.62
N LYS A 56 -11.74 -10.26 -13.09
CA LYS A 56 -11.82 -11.44 -13.97
C LYS A 56 -12.61 -12.58 -13.34
N ARG A 57 -12.35 -12.90 -12.05
CA ARG A 57 -13.06 -13.98 -11.33
C ARG A 57 -14.53 -13.67 -11.07
N LEU A 58 -14.85 -12.39 -10.88
CA LEU A 58 -16.22 -11.92 -10.73
C LEU A 58 -16.95 -11.76 -12.08
N ASP A 59 -16.25 -11.95 -13.20
CA ASP A 59 -16.77 -11.70 -14.55
C ASP A 59 -17.38 -10.29 -14.70
N VAL A 60 -16.60 -9.28 -14.29
CA VAL A 60 -16.95 -7.86 -14.40
C VAL A 60 -15.79 -7.05 -14.97
N PRO A 61 -16.06 -5.91 -15.64
CA PRO A 61 -15.01 -4.98 -16.05
C PRO A 61 -14.20 -4.45 -14.86
N PHE A 62 -12.88 -4.30 -15.07
CA PHE A 62 -11.96 -3.59 -14.18
C PHE A 62 -11.97 -2.10 -14.50
N GLU A 63 -12.05 -1.25 -13.47
CA GLU A 63 -11.86 0.19 -13.58
C GLU A 63 -10.86 0.68 -12.55
N GLN A 64 -9.83 1.38 -13.00
CA GLN A 64 -8.88 2.04 -12.11
C GLN A 64 -9.40 3.43 -11.72
N VAL A 65 -9.44 3.71 -10.41
CA VAL A 65 -9.74 5.04 -9.86
C VAL A 65 -8.47 5.58 -9.20
N SER A 66 -7.91 6.65 -9.77
CA SER A 66 -6.62 7.18 -9.34
C SER A 66 -6.77 8.33 -8.34
N TYR A 67 -5.94 8.27 -7.29
CA TYR A 67 -5.81 9.27 -6.24
C TYR A 67 -4.35 9.68 -6.06
N GLN A 68 -4.07 10.64 -5.18
CA GLN A 68 -2.69 11.07 -4.92
C GLN A 68 -2.01 10.28 -3.81
N ARG A 69 -2.79 9.69 -2.87
CA ARG A 69 -2.29 8.94 -1.70
C ARG A 69 -3.36 8.03 -1.10
N ILE A 70 -2.94 7.12 -0.24
CA ILE A 70 -3.84 6.12 0.38
C ILE A 70 -5.01 6.74 1.16
N ALA A 71 -4.80 7.85 1.84
CA ALA A 71 -5.87 8.51 2.60
C ALA A 71 -7.05 8.93 1.71
N GLU A 72 -6.78 9.37 0.49
CA GLU A 72 -7.81 9.75 -0.48
C GLU A 72 -8.51 8.52 -1.09
N VAL A 73 -7.78 7.40 -1.30
CA VAL A 73 -8.38 6.13 -1.71
C VAL A 73 -9.40 5.66 -0.67
N LEU A 74 -9.02 5.69 0.62
CA LEU A 74 -9.92 5.28 1.71
C LEU A 74 -11.12 6.22 1.86
N ALA A 75 -10.93 7.53 1.65
CA ALA A 75 -12.03 8.49 1.61
C ALA A 75 -12.97 8.21 0.44
N GLY A 76 -12.44 7.91 -0.76
CA GLY A 76 -13.23 7.50 -1.93
C GLY A 76 -13.98 6.19 -1.70
N MET A 77 -13.38 5.26 -0.96
CA MET A 77 -14.05 4.02 -0.56
C MET A 77 -15.24 4.28 0.37
N LYS A 78 -15.05 5.14 1.36
CA LYS A 78 -16.12 5.59 2.28
C LYS A 78 -17.24 6.35 1.54
N ALA A 79 -16.90 7.13 0.53
CA ALA A 79 -17.85 7.84 -0.34
C ALA A 79 -18.58 6.93 -1.35
N GLY A 80 -18.14 5.67 -1.49
CA GLY A 80 -18.73 4.72 -2.44
C GLY A 80 -18.22 4.86 -3.88
N ASP A 81 -17.06 5.48 -4.08
CA ASP A 81 -16.41 5.66 -5.39
C ASP A 81 -15.40 4.56 -5.70
N VAL A 82 -14.96 3.83 -4.69
CA VAL A 82 -13.99 2.72 -4.76
C VAL A 82 -14.58 1.46 -4.15
N ASP A 83 -14.37 0.32 -4.82
CA ASP A 83 -14.87 -0.99 -4.38
C ASP A 83 -13.77 -1.86 -3.77
N PHE A 84 -12.51 -1.64 -4.17
CA PHE A 84 -11.38 -2.49 -3.81
C PHE A 84 -10.10 -1.65 -3.71
N THR A 85 -9.27 -1.94 -2.72
CA THR A 85 -7.87 -1.53 -2.67
C THR A 85 -7.08 -2.51 -1.81
N VAL A 86 -5.75 -2.35 -1.73
CA VAL A 86 -4.90 -3.01 -0.72
C VAL A 86 -4.32 -1.96 0.21
N SER A 87 -4.28 -2.25 1.50
CA SER A 87 -3.88 -1.28 2.51
C SER A 87 -3.39 -1.96 3.77
N ASN A 88 -2.59 -1.24 4.57
CA ASN A 88 -2.24 -1.66 5.92
C ASN A 88 -3.52 -1.76 6.78
N ALA A 89 -3.79 -2.95 7.28
CA ALA A 89 -4.95 -3.26 8.10
C ALA A 89 -4.71 -2.79 9.54
N THR A 90 -5.21 -1.60 9.86
CA THR A 90 -5.12 -1.03 11.21
C THR A 90 -6.51 -0.89 11.85
N PRO A 91 -6.61 -0.92 13.21
CA PRO A 91 -7.89 -0.67 13.88
C PRO A 91 -8.53 0.66 13.50
N ALA A 92 -7.73 1.72 13.30
CA ALA A 92 -8.23 3.03 12.90
C ALA A 92 -8.89 2.98 11.50
N ARG A 93 -8.29 2.29 10.53
CA ARG A 93 -8.84 2.11 9.18
C ARG A 93 -10.02 1.16 9.16
N ALA A 94 -10.01 0.12 10.01
CA ALA A 94 -11.12 -0.82 10.14
C ALA A 94 -12.42 -0.18 10.67
N ALA A 95 -12.37 1.05 11.18
CA ALA A 95 -13.56 1.83 11.47
C ALA A 95 -14.36 2.22 10.21
N ASP A 96 -13.68 2.43 9.09
CA ASP A 96 -14.29 2.92 7.85
C ASP A 96 -14.37 1.88 6.72
N VAL A 97 -13.52 0.84 6.75
CA VAL A 97 -13.45 -0.21 5.72
C VAL A 97 -13.41 -1.61 6.35
N SER A 98 -13.76 -2.64 5.58
CA SER A 98 -13.63 -4.04 5.99
C SER A 98 -12.38 -4.64 5.34
N PHE A 99 -11.58 -5.39 6.12
CA PHE A 99 -10.34 -6.02 5.66
C PHE A 99 -10.47 -7.53 5.54
N SER A 100 -9.82 -8.11 4.55
CA SER A 100 -9.53 -9.55 4.49
C SER A 100 -8.52 -9.94 5.58
N GLN A 101 -8.17 -11.23 5.66
CA GLN A 101 -6.95 -11.66 6.33
C GLN A 101 -5.71 -11.03 5.66
N THR A 102 -4.59 -11.02 6.38
CA THR A 102 -3.31 -10.51 5.87
C THR A 102 -2.92 -11.19 4.56
N LEU A 103 -2.67 -10.39 3.55
CA LEU A 103 -2.20 -10.83 2.23
C LEU A 103 -0.68 -11.01 2.22
N ILE A 104 0.05 -9.98 2.66
CA ILE A 104 1.50 -9.95 2.84
C ILE A 104 1.87 -9.02 3.99
N SER A 105 3.08 -9.16 4.52
CA SER A 105 3.66 -8.23 5.49
C SER A 105 4.86 -7.52 4.90
N LEU A 106 4.99 -6.23 5.18
CA LEU A 106 6.05 -5.37 4.66
C LEU A 106 6.87 -4.78 5.80
N GLU A 107 8.18 -4.72 5.61
CA GLU A 107 9.07 -4.01 6.52
C GLU A 107 8.89 -2.48 6.38
N LEU A 108 8.93 -1.79 7.52
CA LEU A 108 8.94 -0.34 7.62
C LEU A 108 10.36 0.13 7.89
N GLY A 109 10.82 1.14 7.16
CA GLY A 109 12.21 1.59 7.22
C GLY A 109 12.35 3.10 7.02
N TYR A 110 13.60 3.52 6.77
CA TYR A 110 13.96 4.89 6.46
C TYR A 110 14.78 4.97 5.17
N LEU A 111 14.56 6.02 4.41
CA LEU A 111 15.37 6.46 3.26
C LEU A 111 16.16 7.68 3.65
N VAL A 112 17.44 7.72 3.28
CA VAL A 112 18.32 8.88 3.43
C VAL A 112 18.94 9.28 2.08
N PRO A 113 19.16 10.59 1.82
CA PRO A 113 19.80 11.04 0.58
C PRO A 113 21.29 10.66 0.55
N ALA A 114 21.92 10.72 -0.61
CA ALA A 114 23.30 10.29 -0.86
C ALA A 114 24.33 10.90 0.12
N ALA A 115 24.20 12.19 0.39
CA ALA A 115 25.13 12.94 1.25
C ALA A 115 24.80 12.85 2.75
N SER A 116 23.82 12.03 3.14
CA SER A 116 23.40 11.92 4.54
C SER A 116 24.47 11.25 5.41
N PRO A 117 24.82 11.84 6.58
CA PRO A 117 25.67 11.19 7.57
C PRO A 117 24.95 10.11 8.38
N ILE A 118 23.62 9.97 8.22
CA ILE A 118 22.81 8.97 8.92
C ILE A 118 23.14 7.60 8.34
N ALA A 119 23.72 6.71 9.15
CA ALA A 119 24.18 5.41 8.70
C ALA A 119 23.31 4.24 9.19
N SER A 120 22.59 4.43 10.31
CA SER A 120 21.88 3.36 11.00
C SER A 120 20.62 3.87 11.73
N LEU A 121 19.78 2.95 12.19
CA LEU A 121 18.56 3.28 12.93
C LEU A 121 18.81 4.13 14.21
N PRO A 122 19.85 3.92 15.01
CA PRO A 122 20.14 4.80 16.15
C PRO A 122 20.39 6.26 15.78
N ASP A 123 20.74 6.54 14.52
CA ASP A 123 21.05 7.90 14.07
C ASP A 123 19.83 8.72 13.66
N VAL A 124 18.64 8.12 13.57
CA VAL A 124 17.45 8.78 12.99
C VAL A 124 16.73 9.71 13.96
N ASP A 125 16.95 9.59 15.26
CA ASP A 125 16.28 10.40 16.29
C ASP A 125 17.24 11.40 16.94
N LYS A 126 17.77 12.35 16.16
CA LYS A 126 18.61 13.43 16.67
C LYS A 126 17.92 14.79 16.55
N PRO A 127 18.17 15.72 17.49
CA PRO A 127 17.67 17.08 17.39
C PRO A 127 18.06 17.74 16.06
N GLY A 128 17.10 18.44 15.46
CA GLY A 128 17.31 19.14 14.19
C GLY A 128 17.06 18.29 12.94
N LEU A 129 16.93 16.97 13.07
CA LEU A 129 16.55 16.12 11.92
C LEU A 129 15.04 16.27 11.59
N ARG A 130 14.73 16.29 10.30
CA ARG A 130 13.39 16.37 9.75
C ARG A 130 13.05 15.07 9.05
N VAL A 131 12.12 14.32 9.66
CA VAL A 131 11.67 13.01 9.18
C VAL A 131 10.40 13.18 8.37
N GLY A 132 10.50 12.98 7.07
CA GLY A 132 9.34 12.99 6.18
C GLY A 132 8.46 11.77 6.38
N VAL A 133 7.15 11.95 6.27
CA VAL A 133 6.12 10.90 6.22
C VAL A 133 5.06 11.28 5.21
N THR A 134 4.36 10.31 4.60
CA THR A 134 3.23 10.65 3.74
C THR A 134 2.04 11.11 4.58
N GLN A 135 1.44 12.24 4.18
CA GLN A 135 0.24 12.77 4.83
C GLN A 135 -0.91 11.74 4.80
N GLY A 136 -1.52 11.49 5.97
CA GLY A 136 -2.61 10.52 6.13
C GLY A 136 -2.16 9.06 6.11
N SER A 137 -0.84 8.78 6.10
CA SER A 137 -0.31 7.42 6.24
C SER A 137 -0.29 6.95 7.70
N THR A 138 -0.14 5.63 7.89
CA THR A 138 0.08 5.06 9.23
C THR A 138 1.40 5.52 9.83
N SER A 139 2.43 5.76 9.01
CA SER A 139 3.71 6.32 9.46
C SER A 139 3.57 7.69 10.09
N GLN A 140 2.68 8.58 9.57
CA GLN A 140 2.41 9.88 10.17
C GLN A 140 1.87 9.77 11.61
N GLY A 141 1.08 8.74 11.89
CA GLY A 141 0.55 8.48 13.24
C GLY A 141 1.51 7.75 14.17
N THR A 142 2.50 7.04 13.62
CA THR A 142 3.40 6.15 14.38
C THR A 142 4.75 6.79 14.67
N ILE A 143 5.39 7.43 13.69
CA ILE A 143 6.74 7.98 13.82
C ILE A 143 6.85 9.01 14.96
N PRO A 144 5.89 9.93 15.18
CA PRO A 144 5.97 10.86 16.32
C PRO A 144 5.95 10.19 17.69
N LYS A 145 5.50 8.94 17.77
CA LYS A 145 5.50 8.16 19.02
C LYS A 145 6.80 7.40 19.24
N LEU A 146 7.53 7.12 18.16
CA LEU A 146 8.82 6.42 18.20
C LEU A 146 9.99 7.38 18.37
N LEU A 147 9.93 8.55 17.74
CA LEU A 147 11.00 9.55 17.77
C LEU A 147 10.67 10.65 18.78
N ARG A 148 11.66 11.08 19.54
CA ARG A 148 11.52 12.09 20.60
C ARG A 148 12.21 13.41 20.28
N ASN A 149 13.24 13.37 19.44
CA ASN A 149 14.13 14.50 19.19
C ASN A 149 14.00 15.05 17.76
N ALA A 150 13.71 14.19 16.78
CA ALA A 150 13.52 14.58 15.40
C ALA A 150 12.12 15.18 15.17
N THR A 151 12.02 16.09 14.21
CA THR A 151 10.74 16.71 13.81
C THR A 151 10.11 15.91 12.66
N VAL A 152 8.84 15.56 12.79
CA VAL A 152 8.09 14.85 11.72
C VAL A 152 7.44 15.87 10.79
N VAL A 153 7.68 15.74 9.48
CA VAL A 153 7.22 16.64 8.44
C VAL A 153 6.36 15.88 7.43
N PRO A 154 5.05 16.16 7.31
CA PRO A 154 4.21 15.52 6.33
C PRO A 154 4.52 15.99 4.90
N ALA A 155 4.70 15.05 3.98
CA ALA A 155 4.71 15.28 2.54
C ALA A 155 3.38 14.81 1.93
N GLN A 156 2.87 15.51 0.94
CA GLN A 156 1.59 15.18 0.32
C GLN A 156 1.58 13.75 -0.26
N ASN A 157 2.67 13.36 -0.91
CA ASN A 157 2.89 12.04 -1.51
C ASN A 157 4.40 11.78 -1.68
N ALA A 158 4.76 10.62 -2.25
CA ALA A 158 6.16 10.25 -2.47
C ALA A 158 6.89 11.22 -3.44
N ALA A 159 6.24 11.66 -4.51
CA ALA A 159 6.83 12.60 -5.46
C ALA A 159 7.17 13.94 -4.77
N ARG A 160 6.25 14.46 -3.95
CA ARG A 160 6.50 15.68 -3.18
C ARG A 160 7.62 15.49 -2.16
N ALA A 161 7.73 14.31 -1.55
CA ALA A 161 8.84 14.01 -0.65
C ALA A 161 10.21 14.05 -1.35
N ILE A 162 10.30 13.55 -2.58
CA ILE A 162 11.53 13.63 -3.41
C ILE A 162 11.90 15.10 -3.66
N GLU A 163 10.94 15.95 -4.07
CA GLU A 163 11.18 17.40 -4.24
C GLU A 163 11.65 18.07 -2.93
N MET A 164 11.10 17.65 -1.79
CA MET A 164 11.49 18.18 -0.49
C MET A 164 12.94 17.79 -0.12
N PHE A 165 13.40 16.60 -0.51
CA PHE A 165 14.82 16.24 -0.39
C PHE A 165 15.71 17.12 -1.26
N GLU A 166 15.34 17.38 -2.52
CA GLU A 166 16.07 18.26 -3.43
C GLU A 166 16.21 19.67 -2.86
N ARG A 167 15.17 20.17 -2.19
CA ARG A 167 15.15 21.47 -1.54
C ARG A 167 15.76 21.46 -0.13
N ARG A 168 16.29 20.33 0.34
CA ARG A 168 16.83 20.16 1.69
C ARG A 168 15.81 20.47 2.79
N GLU A 169 14.55 20.17 2.54
CA GLU A 169 13.46 20.31 3.52
C GLU A 169 13.30 19.04 4.38
N LEU A 170 13.87 17.90 3.96
CA LEU A 170 13.89 16.63 4.67
C LEU A 170 15.32 16.10 4.80
N ASP A 171 15.60 15.40 5.89
CA ASP A 171 16.86 14.71 6.15
C ASP A 171 16.73 13.19 5.97
N LEU A 172 15.53 12.65 6.20
CA LEU A 172 15.17 11.25 5.96
C LEU A 172 13.66 11.11 5.74
N PHE A 173 13.22 9.96 5.23
CA PHE A 173 11.81 9.65 4.99
C PHE A 173 11.45 8.28 5.55
N ALA A 174 10.28 8.15 6.21
CA ALA A 174 9.81 6.95 6.88
C ALA A 174 8.53 6.42 6.24
N THR A 175 8.57 5.19 5.72
CA THR A 175 7.41 4.45 5.21
C THR A 175 7.75 2.97 5.03
N ASN A 176 6.93 2.20 4.28
CA ASN A 176 7.28 0.83 3.93
C ASN A 176 8.44 0.77 2.93
N LYS A 177 9.26 -0.27 3.06
CA LYS A 177 10.46 -0.44 2.24
C LYS A 177 10.20 -0.50 0.73
N PRO A 178 9.12 -1.14 0.21
CA PRO A 178 8.84 -1.09 -1.22
C PRO A 178 8.77 0.35 -1.77
N THR A 179 8.07 1.23 -1.07
CA THR A 179 7.99 2.66 -1.43
C THR A 179 9.34 3.36 -1.29
N LEU A 180 10.10 3.07 -0.23
CA LEU A 180 11.45 3.65 -0.05
C LEU A 180 12.40 3.24 -1.17
N PHE A 181 12.36 1.99 -1.62
CA PHE A 181 13.17 1.51 -2.73
C PHE A 181 12.76 2.16 -4.05
N GLU A 182 11.44 2.32 -4.30
CA GLU A 182 10.96 3.05 -5.49
C GLU A 182 11.41 4.51 -5.49
N MET A 183 11.41 5.17 -4.33
CA MET A 183 11.95 6.53 -4.18
C MET A 183 13.47 6.54 -4.39
N SER A 184 14.23 5.59 -3.82
CA SER A 184 15.68 5.54 -3.95
C SER A 184 16.12 5.32 -5.40
N ASP A 185 15.36 4.58 -6.19
CA ASP A 185 15.63 4.37 -7.61
C ASP A 185 15.50 5.67 -8.44
N GLN A 186 14.79 6.67 -7.91
CA GLN A 186 14.61 7.98 -8.51
C GLN A 186 15.60 9.03 -7.95
N MET A 187 16.32 8.71 -6.86
CA MET A 187 17.23 9.61 -6.15
C MET A 187 18.66 9.03 -6.16
N PRO A 188 19.53 9.42 -7.14
CA PRO A 188 20.87 8.85 -7.26
C PRO A 188 21.67 8.89 -5.97
N GLY A 189 22.16 7.72 -5.53
CA GLY A 189 22.92 7.54 -4.30
C GLY A 189 22.14 7.54 -3.00
N ALA A 190 20.83 7.73 -3.03
CA ALA A 190 19.99 7.56 -1.84
C ALA A 190 20.00 6.11 -1.35
N ARG A 191 19.86 5.92 -0.05
CA ARG A 191 19.98 4.61 0.60
C ARG A 191 18.78 4.33 1.49
N VAL A 192 18.22 3.12 1.36
CA VAL A 192 17.32 2.57 2.37
C VAL A 192 18.18 1.98 3.49
N LEU A 193 17.98 2.45 4.73
CA LEU A 193 18.76 1.98 5.87
C LEU A 193 18.50 0.50 6.16
N GLU A 194 19.52 -0.20 6.60
CA GLU A 194 19.39 -1.57 7.11
C GLU A 194 18.53 -1.61 8.38
N GLY A 195 17.92 -2.77 8.64
CA GLY A 195 16.98 -2.96 9.73
C GLY A 195 15.60 -2.39 9.43
N ARG A 196 14.74 -2.39 10.42
CA ARG A 196 13.35 -1.91 10.31
C ARG A 196 12.88 -1.30 11.63
N TRP A 197 12.00 -0.29 11.57
CA TRP A 197 11.35 0.25 12.76
C TRP A 197 9.98 -0.39 13.04
N GLY A 198 9.48 -1.21 12.13
CA GLY A 198 8.22 -1.93 12.28
C GLY A 198 7.89 -2.83 11.10
N VAL A 199 6.72 -3.42 11.16
CA VAL A 199 6.09 -4.23 10.11
C VAL A 199 4.67 -3.76 9.94
N GLU A 200 4.18 -3.71 8.71
CA GLU A 200 2.77 -3.51 8.42
C GLU A 200 2.17 -4.73 7.73
N ASN A 201 0.92 -5.04 8.09
CA ASN A 201 0.17 -6.16 7.52
C ASN A 201 -0.79 -5.63 6.46
N ILE A 202 -0.51 -5.97 5.22
CA ILE A 202 -1.29 -5.55 4.07
C ILE A 202 -2.42 -6.55 3.85
N ALA A 203 -3.63 -6.03 3.71
CA ALA A 203 -4.83 -6.79 3.41
C ALA A 203 -5.62 -6.13 2.29
N VAL A 204 -6.52 -6.89 1.68
CA VAL A 204 -7.53 -6.35 0.78
C VAL A 204 -8.55 -5.58 1.60
N ALA A 205 -8.86 -4.37 1.19
CA ALA A 205 -9.87 -3.51 1.79
C ALA A 205 -11.05 -3.31 0.84
N ILE A 206 -12.26 -3.41 1.40
CA ILE A 206 -13.53 -3.14 0.71
C ILE A 206 -14.38 -2.18 1.57
N PRO A 207 -15.37 -1.47 0.99
CA PRO A 207 -16.27 -0.63 1.77
C PRO A 207 -17.01 -1.42 2.85
N ARG A 208 -17.25 -0.80 4.00
CA ARG A 208 -18.16 -1.37 5.02
C ARG A 208 -19.56 -1.57 4.46
N GLY A 209 -20.30 -2.52 5.05
CA GLY A 209 -21.64 -2.88 4.59
C GLY A 209 -21.64 -3.92 3.45
N ARG A 210 -20.44 -4.43 3.08
CA ARG A 210 -20.29 -5.45 2.02
C ARG A 210 -19.84 -6.79 2.59
N GLU A 211 -20.18 -7.08 3.83
CA GLU A 211 -19.74 -8.27 4.57
C GLU A 211 -20.20 -9.58 3.91
N ALA A 212 -21.28 -9.54 3.09
CA ALA A 212 -21.71 -10.69 2.28
C ALA A 212 -20.61 -11.19 1.31
N ALA A 213 -19.67 -10.33 0.93
CA ALA A 213 -18.54 -10.71 0.07
C ALA A 213 -17.31 -11.24 0.82
N MET A 214 -17.28 -11.12 2.17
CA MET A 214 -16.05 -11.41 2.94
C MET A 214 -15.60 -12.87 2.83
N GLU A 215 -16.52 -13.83 2.80
CA GLU A 215 -16.17 -15.24 2.64
C GLU A 215 -15.54 -15.51 1.26
N TYR A 216 -16.09 -14.90 0.21
CA TYR A 216 -15.51 -14.99 -1.14
C TYR A 216 -14.13 -14.33 -1.19
N LEU A 217 -13.99 -13.15 -0.57
CA LEU A 217 -12.73 -12.43 -0.52
C LEU A 217 -11.65 -13.18 0.27
N ARG A 218 -12.03 -13.84 1.36
CA ARG A 218 -11.12 -14.71 2.14
C ARG A 218 -10.58 -15.84 1.28
N ARG A 219 -11.44 -16.53 0.54
CA ARG A 219 -11.02 -17.61 -0.39
C ARG A 219 -10.17 -17.07 -1.51
N PHE A 220 -10.51 -15.92 -2.06
CA PHE A 220 -9.69 -15.26 -3.08
C PHE A 220 -8.26 -15.01 -2.58
N VAL A 221 -8.10 -14.46 -1.38
CA VAL A 221 -6.77 -14.20 -0.80
C VAL A 221 -6.02 -15.51 -0.56
N GLU A 222 -6.65 -16.54 0.01
CA GLU A 222 -6.04 -17.88 0.20
C GLU A 222 -5.56 -18.49 -1.12
N GLU A 223 -6.38 -18.43 -2.15
CA GLU A 223 -6.03 -18.96 -3.47
C GLU A 223 -4.89 -18.16 -4.12
N VAL A 224 -4.90 -16.83 -4.00
CA VAL A 224 -3.83 -15.97 -4.51
C VAL A 224 -2.50 -16.31 -3.82
N GLN A 225 -2.53 -16.56 -2.50
CA GLN A 225 -1.35 -16.92 -1.71
C GLN A 225 -0.81 -18.33 -2.08
N THR A 226 -1.69 -19.30 -2.31
CA THR A 226 -1.32 -20.70 -2.49
C THR A 226 -1.05 -21.10 -3.94
N SER A 227 -1.60 -20.38 -4.92
CA SER A 227 -1.46 -20.69 -6.36
C SER A 227 -0.19 -20.13 -7.01
N GLY A 228 0.61 -19.36 -6.28
CA GLY A 228 1.77 -18.65 -6.83
C GLY A 228 1.42 -17.30 -7.48
N LEU A 229 0.14 -16.93 -7.58
CA LEU A 229 -0.29 -15.64 -8.15
C LEU A 229 0.25 -14.46 -7.35
N LEU A 230 0.27 -14.56 -6.00
CA LEU A 230 0.84 -13.52 -5.15
C LEU A 230 2.34 -13.33 -5.42
N THR A 231 3.09 -14.42 -5.49
CA THR A 231 4.53 -14.38 -5.80
C THR A 231 4.79 -13.70 -7.13
N GLN A 232 4.04 -14.08 -8.17
CA GLN A 232 4.16 -13.44 -9.49
C GLN A 232 3.78 -11.96 -9.46
N ALA A 233 2.74 -11.57 -8.73
CA ALA A 233 2.32 -10.19 -8.60
C ALA A 233 3.35 -9.35 -7.82
N VAL A 234 3.93 -9.89 -6.75
CA VAL A 234 5.02 -9.30 -5.97
C VAL A 234 6.26 -9.07 -6.83
N GLU A 235 6.67 -10.08 -7.61
CA GLU A 235 7.81 -9.98 -8.53
C GLU A 235 7.56 -8.94 -9.63
N ARG A 236 6.40 -8.98 -10.27
CA ARG A 236 6.01 -8.03 -11.34
C ARG A 236 5.94 -6.60 -10.82
N ALA A 237 5.41 -6.40 -9.61
CA ALA A 237 5.37 -5.10 -8.97
C ALA A 237 6.75 -4.60 -8.50
N GLY A 238 7.79 -5.46 -8.49
CA GLY A 238 9.11 -5.12 -7.99
C GLY A 238 9.12 -4.84 -6.49
N LEU A 239 8.25 -5.51 -5.70
CA LEU A 239 8.18 -5.30 -4.26
C LEU A 239 9.45 -5.85 -3.57
N ARG A 240 10.23 -4.94 -2.99
CA ARG A 240 11.36 -5.24 -2.11
C ARG A 240 10.97 -4.98 -0.66
N GLY A 241 11.54 -5.71 0.30
CA GLY A 241 11.22 -5.53 1.73
C GLY A 241 9.92 -6.23 2.18
N VAL A 242 9.51 -7.27 1.46
CA VAL A 242 8.46 -8.20 1.90
C VAL A 242 9.02 -9.08 3.01
N VAL A 243 8.29 -9.19 4.12
CA VAL A 243 8.65 -10.12 5.20
C VAL A 243 8.33 -11.54 4.72
N GLN A 244 9.35 -12.40 4.68
CA GLN A 244 9.13 -13.81 4.38
C GLN A 244 8.37 -14.45 5.55
N ALA A 245 7.34 -15.23 5.23
CA ALA A 245 6.68 -16.07 6.22
C ALA A 245 7.73 -17.05 6.80
N GLN A 246 7.91 -17.01 8.13
CA GLN A 246 8.72 -17.99 8.84
C GLN A 246 7.95 -19.31 8.96
#